data_43d31274b44815d8c8c9ed59b928a2eb
#
_entry.id   43d31274b44815d8c8c9ed59b928a2eb
#
_cell.length_a   1.000
_cell.length_b   1.000
_cell.length_c   1.000
_cell.angle_alpha   90.00
_cell.angle_beta   90.00
_cell.angle_gamma   90.00
#
_symmetry.space_group_name_H-M   'P 1'
#
loop_
_entity.id
_entity.type
_entity.pdbx_description
1 polymer ?
#
loop_
_entity_poly.entity_id
_entity_poly.type
_entity_poly.pdbx_seq_one_letter_code
_entity_poly.pdbx_strand_id
1 'polypeptide(L)'
;MLVRSGLLKEVVSGFDSGSVFGLLSQFAKHLAMLMIMHLMQQVFIAIRPKQWMKNVLVLAAPLAAGTFFQLDIFRKSLGAFFIFCGGAACIYLVNDSFDRDMDAQHPMKSFRPIASGSLPIGLALAVSLALGALSIIFAFFYGLTAGLIIATYLSMNILYSLYVKRIAVLELLFVASGFGLRAAFGGAATDTELTVVFLFVISCFSIFLAGSKRLSELISHDIDSRRHVLDWYSNVFLRNAMIVSSCGGIVGYLVWFVQSSNINLFLVVI
;
A
#
# COMPACT_ATOMS: atom_id res chain seq x y z
N MET A 1 71.56 -14.85 -9.11
CA MET A 1 70.34 -14.49 -9.86
C MET A 1 69.48 -15.69 -10.29
N LEU A 2 69.86 -16.92 -10.06
CA LEU A 2 69.20 -18.19 -10.50
C LEU A 2 68.28 -18.81 -9.42
N VAL A 3 68.34 -18.38 -8.16
CA VAL A 3 67.56 -18.97 -7.06
C VAL A 3 66.12 -18.36 -6.96
N ARG A 4 65.88 -17.17 -7.52
CA ARG A 4 64.53 -16.52 -7.50
C ARG A 4 63.53 -17.13 -8.50
N SER A 5 63.98 -17.80 -9.52
CA SER A 5 63.10 -18.38 -10.56
C SER A 5 62.51 -19.74 -10.16
N GLY A 6 63.16 -20.48 -9.25
CA GLY A 6 62.65 -21.76 -8.74
C GLY A 6 61.48 -21.64 -7.78
N LEU A 7 61.56 -20.71 -6.83
CA LEU A 7 60.52 -20.48 -5.82
C LEU A 7 59.21 -19.94 -6.45
N LEU A 8 59.32 -19.10 -7.48
CA LEU A 8 58.13 -18.61 -8.21
C LEU A 8 57.45 -19.73 -9.04
N LYS A 9 58.24 -20.66 -9.59
CA LYS A 9 57.69 -21.83 -10.31
C LYS A 9 57.02 -22.81 -9.36
N GLU A 10 57.56 -23.07 -8.19
CA GLU A 10 56.94 -23.94 -7.17
C GLU A 10 55.66 -23.34 -6.60
N VAL A 11 55.62 -22.04 -6.32
CA VAL A 11 54.38 -21.36 -5.85
C VAL A 11 53.31 -21.36 -6.93
N VAL A 12 53.67 -21.19 -8.19
CA VAL A 12 52.70 -21.21 -9.32
C VAL A 12 52.25 -22.62 -9.67
N SER A 13 53.11 -23.67 -9.52
CA SER A 13 52.74 -25.06 -9.77
C SER A 13 51.87 -25.68 -8.64
N GLY A 14 51.85 -25.09 -7.45
CA GLY A 14 51.01 -25.52 -6.33
C GLY A 14 49.57 -25.01 -6.39
N PHE A 15 49.27 -24.04 -7.25
CA PHE A 15 47.89 -23.59 -7.48
C PHE A 15 47.22 -24.47 -8.52
N ASP A 16 46.47 -25.47 -8.05
CA ASP A 16 45.58 -26.21 -8.93
C ASP A 16 44.48 -25.22 -9.45
N SER A 17 44.54 -24.94 -10.74
CA SER A 17 43.60 -24.03 -11.43
C SER A 17 42.15 -24.44 -11.22
N GLY A 18 41.87 -25.71 -10.97
CA GLY A 18 40.54 -26.23 -10.66
C GLY A 18 40.03 -25.79 -9.27
N SER A 19 40.94 -25.77 -8.26
CA SER A 19 40.58 -25.36 -6.90
C SER A 19 40.33 -23.86 -6.81
N VAL A 20 41.10 -23.03 -7.51
CA VAL A 20 40.90 -21.57 -7.58
C VAL A 20 39.62 -21.24 -8.30
N PHE A 21 39.29 -21.90 -9.40
CA PHE A 21 38.06 -21.72 -10.15
C PHE A 21 36.83 -22.12 -9.29
N GLY A 22 36.95 -23.23 -8.53
CA GLY A 22 35.94 -23.68 -7.58
C GLY A 22 35.65 -22.61 -6.50
N LEU A 23 36.69 -22.05 -5.87
CA LEU A 23 36.56 -20.98 -4.86
C LEU A 23 35.96 -19.71 -5.43
N LEU A 24 36.37 -19.27 -6.63
CA LEU A 24 35.80 -18.10 -7.30
C LEU A 24 34.30 -18.31 -7.63
N SER A 25 33.92 -19.51 -8.09
CA SER A 25 32.54 -19.86 -8.35
C SER A 25 31.69 -19.84 -7.08
N GLN A 26 32.20 -20.40 -5.98
CA GLN A 26 31.50 -20.33 -4.68
C GLN A 26 31.37 -18.90 -4.17
N PHE A 27 32.40 -18.10 -4.28
CA PHE A 27 32.39 -16.69 -3.88
C PHE A 27 31.39 -15.89 -4.71
N ALA A 28 31.34 -16.09 -6.04
CA ALA A 28 30.39 -15.46 -6.94
C ALA A 28 28.93 -15.84 -6.59
N LYS A 29 28.68 -17.13 -6.28
CA LYS A 29 27.34 -17.58 -5.82
C LYS A 29 26.96 -16.94 -4.50
N HIS A 30 27.88 -16.82 -3.56
CA HIS A 30 27.62 -16.19 -2.28
C HIS A 30 27.29 -14.70 -2.42
N LEU A 31 28.06 -13.96 -3.23
CA LEU A 31 27.77 -12.56 -3.56
C LEU A 31 26.42 -12.38 -4.25
N ALA A 32 26.08 -13.24 -5.21
CA ALA A 32 24.79 -13.23 -5.88
C ALA A 32 23.64 -13.45 -4.89
N MET A 33 23.80 -14.40 -3.98
CA MET A 33 22.82 -14.67 -2.93
C MET A 33 22.63 -13.46 -2.02
N LEU A 34 23.69 -12.82 -1.56
CA LEU A 34 23.62 -11.60 -0.73
C LEU A 34 22.94 -10.46 -1.47
N MET A 35 23.23 -10.29 -2.76
CA MET A 35 22.59 -9.26 -3.60
C MET A 35 21.10 -9.52 -3.78
N ILE A 36 20.70 -10.77 -4.00
CA ILE A 36 19.27 -11.15 -4.08
C ILE A 36 18.57 -10.90 -2.76
N MET A 37 19.16 -11.30 -1.63
CA MET A 37 18.58 -11.04 -0.30
C MET A 37 18.41 -9.55 -0.04
N HIS A 38 19.41 -8.74 -0.40
CA HIS A 38 19.31 -7.28 -0.27
C HIS A 38 18.16 -6.72 -1.13
N LEU A 39 18.06 -7.13 -2.40
CA LEU A 39 16.98 -6.69 -3.28
C LEU A 39 15.60 -7.10 -2.75
N MET A 40 15.44 -8.34 -2.26
CA MET A 40 14.19 -8.79 -1.62
C MET A 40 13.81 -7.92 -0.41
N GLN A 41 14.79 -7.57 0.42
CA GLN A 41 14.60 -6.67 1.55
C GLN A 41 14.14 -5.28 1.07
N GLN A 42 14.77 -4.72 0.02
CA GLN A 42 14.37 -3.42 -0.53
C GLN A 42 12.96 -3.45 -1.12
N VAL A 43 12.59 -4.52 -1.82
CA VAL A 43 11.21 -4.73 -2.30
C VAL A 43 10.24 -4.79 -1.13
N PHE A 44 10.55 -5.55 -0.06
CA PHE A 44 9.70 -5.65 1.13
C PHE A 44 9.49 -4.29 1.82
N ILE A 45 10.52 -3.45 1.89
CA ILE A 45 10.41 -2.08 2.42
C ILE A 45 9.53 -1.23 1.50
N ALA A 46 9.72 -1.34 0.17
CA ALA A 46 9.02 -0.53 -0.82
C ALA A 46 7.51 -0.83 -0.92
N ILE A 47 7.08 -2.07 -0.71
CA ILE A 47 5.64 -2.46 -0.66
C ILE A 47 4.92 -1.98 0.61
N ARG A 48 5.67 -1.40 1.58
CA ARG A 48 5.15 -0.72 2.77
C ARG A 48 4.17 -1.53 3.62
N PRO A 49 4.56 -2.68 4.22
CA PRO A 49 3.63 -3.51 5.01
C PRO A 49 2.94 -2.76 6.15
N LYS A 50 3.60 -1.76 6.77
CA LYS A 50 2.99 -0.90 7.79
C LYS A 50 1.74 -0.16 7.31
N GLN A 51 1.60 0.12 6.01
CA GLN A 51 0.44 0.77 5.44
C GLN A 51 -0.73 -0.21 5.16
N TRP A 52 -0.48 -1.52 5.23
CA TRP A 52 -1.51 -2.55 5.02
C TRP A 52 -2.59 -2.53 6.10
N MET A 53 -2.31 -1.92 7.26
CA MET A 53 -3.33 -1.67 8.29
C MET A 53 -4.57 -0.96 7.76
N LYS A 54 -4.44 -0.10 6.74
CA LYS A 54 -5.58 0.56 6.09
C LYS A 54 -6.48 -0.43 5.34
N ASN A 55 -5.91 -1.56 4.90
CA ASN A 55 -6.64 -2.59 4.17
C ASN A 55 -7.45 -3.51 5.09
N VAL A 56 -7.28 -3.41 6.43
CA VAL A 56 -8.18 -4.05 7.41
C VAL A 56 -9.64 -3.66 7.15
N LEU A 57 -9.90 -2.52 6.54
CA LEU A 57 -11.23 -2.10 6.15
C LEU A 57 -11.91 -3.05 5.13
N VAL A 58 -11.16 -3.91 4.45
CA VAL A 58 -11.71 -5.03 3.65
C VAL A 58 -12.53 -5.99 4.53
N LEU A 59 -12.17 -6.11 5.81
CA LEU A 59 -12.87 -6.96 6.76
C LEU A 59 -14.15 -6.30 7.34
N ALA A 60 -14.37 -5.02 7.07
CA ALA A 60 -15.44 -4.25 7.71
C ALA A 60 -16.85 -4.79 7.37
N ALA A 61 -17.08 -5.24 6.12
CA ALA A 61 -18.36 -5.78 5.70
C ALA A 61 -18.74 -7.07 6.46
N PRO A 62 -17.93 -8.13 6.45
CA PRO A 62 -18.25 -9.37 7.18
C PRO A 62 -18.24 -9.18 8.71
N LEU A 63 -17.45 -8.25 9.25
CA LEU A 63 -17.47 -7.91 10.67
C LEU A 63 -18.80 -7.24 11.03
N ALA A 64 -19.24 -6.26 10.24
CA ALA A 64 -20.49 -5.55 10.46
C ALA A 64 -21.74 -6.46 10.32
N ALA A 65 -21.66 -7.47 9.43
CA ALA A 65 -22.71 -8.48 9.27
C ALA A 65 -22.67 -9.57 10.37
N GLY A 66 -21.66 -9.62 11.24
CA GLY A 66 -21.48 -10.65 12.26
C GLY A 66 -21.12 -12.03 11.70
N THR A 67 -20.78 -12.12 10.41
CA THR A 67 -20.49 -13.39 9.72
C THR A 67 -19.00 -13.74 9.67
N PHE A 68 -18.14 -12.81 10.07
CA PHE A 68 -16.68 -12.92 9.95
C PHE A 68 -16.10 -14.21 10.56
N PHE A 69 -16.66 -14.69 11.67
CA PHE A 69 -16.15 -15.87 12.38
C PHE A 69 -16.60 -17.21 11.78
N GLN A 70 -17.45 -17.20 10.74
CA GLN A 70 -17.74 -18.39 9.94
C GLN A 70 -16.50 -18.74 9.13
N LEU A 71 -16.05 -19.99 9.18
CA LEU A 71 -14.76 -20.41 8.63
C LEU A 71 -14.57 -20.04 7.15
N ASP A 72 -15.63 -20.22 6.34
CA ASP A 72 -15.57 -19.91 4.91
C ASP A 72 -15.49 -18.39 4.66
N ILE A 73 -16.26 -17.60 5.42
CA ILE A 73 -16.20 -16.12 5.34
C ILE A 73 -14.83 -15.61 5.84
N PHE A 74 -14.30 -16.18 6.91
CA PHE A 74 -12.98 -15.86 7.40
C PHE A 74 -11.89 -16.10 6.35
N ARG A 75 -11.91 -17.28 5.69
CA ARG A 75 -10.94 -17.61 4.63
C ARG A 75 -11.07 -16.66 3.44
N LYS A 76 -12.29 -16.40 2.98
CA LYS A 76 -12.57 -15.41 1.91
C LYS A 76 -12.07 -14.03 2.29
N SER A 77 -12.37 -13.58 3.50
CA SER A 77 -11.93 -12.27 4.01
C SER A 77 -10.42 -12.12 4.06
N LEU A 78 -9.72 -13.15 4.54
CA LEU A 78 -8.26 -13.15 4.62
C LEU A 78 -7.62 -13.12 3.23
N GLY A 79 -8.13 -13.92 2.29
CA GLY A 79 -7.69 -13.89 0.89
C GLY A 79 -7.94 -12.53 0.25
N ALA A 80 -9.13 -11.95 0.44
CA ALA A 80 -9.48 -10.62 -0.03
C ALA A 80 -8.54 -9.53 0.55
N PHE A 81 -8.21 -9.62 1.84
CA PHE A 81 -7.26 -8.71 2.48
C PHE A 81 -5.88 -8.75 1.78
N PHE A 82 -5.31 -9.92 1.53
CA PHE A 82 -4.01 -10.04 0.88
C PHE A 82 -4.04 -9.62 -0.60
N ILE A 83 -5.12 -9.91 -1.33
CA ILE A 83 -5.32 -9.42 -2.70
C ILE A 83 -5.31 -7.89 -2.72
N PHE A 84 -6.03 -7.26 -1.80
CA PHE A 84 -6.06 -5.79 -1.71
C PHE A 84 -4.70 -5.22 -1.27
N CYS A 85 -3.96 -5.92 -0.41
CA CYS A 85 -2.59 -5.54 -0.05
C CYS A 85 -1.65 -5.58 -1.26
N GLY A 86 -1.77 -6.58 -2.13
CA GLY A 86 -1.04 -6.65 -3.39
C GLY A 86 -1.34 -5.48 -4.31
N GLY A 87 -2.63 -5.15 -4.50
CA GLY A 87 -3.04 -3.98 -5.27
C GLY A 87 -2.55 -2.65 -4.69
N ALA A 88 -2.60 -2.49 -3.36
CA ALA A 88 -2.07 -1.31 -2.69
C ALA A 88 -0.53 -1.22 -2.83
N ALA A 89 0.18 -2.33 -2.72
CA ALA A 89 1.63 -2.41 -2.91
C ALA A 89 2.03 -2.02 -4.35
N CYS A 90 1.28 -2.50 -5.36
CA CYS A 90 1.43 -2.05 -6.75
C CYS A 90 1.41 -0.52 -6.83
N ILE A 91 0.41 0.13 -6.25
CA ILE A 91 0.27 1.59 -6.28
C ILE A 91 1.42 2.30 -5.55
N TYR A 92 1.92 1.77 -4.42
CA TYR A 92 3.07 2.37 -3.74
C TYR A 92 4.33 2.34 -4.60
N LEU A 93 4.60 1.23 -5.28
CA LEU A 93 5.76 1.10 -6.17
C LEU A 93 5.65 2.05 -7.38
N VAL A 94 4.46 2.15 -8.00
CA VAL A 94 4.19 3.11 -9.08
C VAL A 94 4.42 4.54 -8.61
N ASN A 95 3.83 4.93 -7.48
CA ASN A 95 3.96 6.28 -6.93
C ASN A 95 5.42 6.65 -6.63
N ASP A 96 6.14 5.77 -5.94
CA ASP A 96 7.53 6.02 -5.58
C ASP A 96 8.44 6.05 -6.81
N SER A 97 8.06 5.35 -7.91
CA SER A 97 8.77 5.41 -9.19
C SER A 97 8.56 6.76 -9.89
N PHE A 98 7.32 7.28 -9.89
CA PHE A 98 7.02 8.60 -10.48
C PHE A 98 7.57 9.77 -9.65
N ASP A 99 7.59 9.63 -8.32
CA ASP A 99 8.02 10.68 -7.42
C ASP A 99 9.53 10.60 -7.09
N ARG A 100 10.30 9.70 -7.74
CA ARG A 100 11.70 9.38 -7.41
C ARG A 100 12.58 10.62 -7.24
N ASP A 101 12.59 11.50 -8.23
CA ASP A 101 13.51 12.65 -8.25
C ASP A 101 13.13 13.70 -7.21
N MET A 102 11.84 13.88 -6.94
CA MET A 102 11.34 14.73 -5.86
C MET A 102 11.63 14.09 -4.48
N ASP A 103 11.42 12.79 -4.34
CA ASP A 103 11.68 12.08 -3.10
C ASP A 103 13.19 12.05 -2.76
N ALA A 104 14.07 12.00 -3.76
CA ALA A 104 15.52 12.04 -3.56
C ALA A 104 16.01 13.37 -2.96
N GLN A 105 15.29 14.47 -3.22
CA GLN A 105 15.60 15.81 -2.68
C GLN A 105 14.95 16.07 -1.31
N HIS A 106 14.03 15.19 -0.88
CA HIS A 106 13.31 15.40 0.37
C HIS A 106 14.06 14.80 1.57
N PRO A 107 14.24 15.52 2.69
CA PRO A 107 15.05 15.07 3.84
C PRO A 107 14.72 13.67 4.36
N MET A 108 13.42 13.32 4.44
CA MET A 108 12.97 12.04 4.99
C MET A 108 12.64 10.98 3.93
N LYS A 109 12.33 11.38 2.69
CA LYS A 109 11.91 10.44 1.65
C LYS A 109 13.07 9.96 0.79
N SER A 110 14.20 10.62 0.84
CA SER A 110 15.46 10.22 0.17
C SER A 110 15.92 8.81 0.57
N PHE A 111 15.53 8.33 1.75
CA PHE A 111 15.81 6.98 2.23
C PHE A 111 14.89 5.89 1.64
N ARG A 112 13.87 6.25 0.85
CA ARG A 112 13.01 5.26 0.18
C ARG A 112 13.83 4.45 -0.81
N PRO A 113 13.60 3.12 -0.94
CA PRO A 113 14.42 2.25 -1.76
C PRO A 113 14.60 2.69 -3.21
N ILE A 114 13.55 3.24 -3.84
CA ILE A 114 13.60 3.72 -5.22
C ILE A 114 14.30 5.08 -5.30
N ALA A 115 14.04 5.99 -4.38
CA ALA A 115 14.65 7.31 -4.33
C ALA A 115 16.15 7.23 -4.04
N SER A 116 16.58 6.36 -3.12
CA SER A 116 17.99 6.11 -2.78
C SER A 116 18.76 5.33 -3.86
N GLY A 117 18.06 4.73 -4.83
CA GLY A 117 18.67 3.85 -5.84
C GLY A 117 18.93 2.41 -5.35
N SER A 118 18.60 2.06 -4.09
CA SER A 118 18.77 0.71 -3.55
C SER A 118 17.86 -0.32 -4.23
N LEU A 119 16.74 0.14 -4.80
CA LEU A 119 15.83 -0.66 -5.64
C LEU A 119 15.78 -0.04 -7.04
N PRO A 120 16.29 -0.75 -8.07
CA PRO A 120 16.23 -0.28 -9.45
C PRO A 120 14.77 -0.06 -9.92
N ILE A 121 14.50 1.07 -10.59
CA ILE A 121 13.15 1.42 -11.09
C ILE A 121 12.57 0.31 -11.96
N GLY A 122 13.36 -0.28 -12.85
CA GLY A 122 12.89 -1.36 -13.73
C GLY A 122 12.37 -2.57 -12.95
N LEU A 123 13.06 -2.96 -11.86
CA LEU A 123 12.61 -4.02 -10.98
C LEU A 123 11.36 -3.61 -10.18
N ALA A 124 11.31 -2.38 -9.67
CA ALA A 124 10.15 -1.86 -8.96
C ALA A 124 8.89 -1.87 -9.84
N LEU A 125 8.99 -1.44 -11.10
CA LEU A 125 7.88 -1.45 -12.05
C LEU A 125 7.48 -2.87 -12.46
N ALA A 126 8.44 -3.79 -12.65
CA ALA A 126 8.14 -5.20 -12.93
C ALA A 126 7.38 -5.87 -11.78
N VAL A 127 7.82 -5.65 -10.52
CA VAL A 127 7.14 -6.15 -9.33
C VAL A 127 5.75 -5.50 -9.19
N SER A 128 5.65 -4.20 -9.45
CA SER A 128 4.37 -3.49 -9.43
C SER A 128 3.38 -4.08 -10.43
N LEU A 129 3.79 -4.28 -11.67
CA LEU A 129 2.94 -4.88 -12.71
C LEU A 129 2.49 -6.28 -12.31
N ALA A 130 3.40 -7.11 -11.80
CA ALA A 130 3.08 -8.46 -11.33
C ALA A 130 2.06 -8.43 -10.19
N LEU A 131 2.25 -7.59 -9.17
CA LEU A 131 1.33 -7.45 -8.03
C LEU A 131 -0.04 -6.93 -8.48
N GLY A 132 -0.08 -5.94 -9.36
CA GLY A 132 -1.32 -5.40 -9.90
C GLY A 132 -2.10 -6.43 -10.72
N ALA A 133 -1.42 -7.12 -11.64
CA ALA A 133 -2.03 -8.18 -12.45
C ALA A 133 -2.54 -9.34 -11.60
N LEU A 134 -1.74 -9.84 -10.65
CA LEU A 134 -2.16 -10.91 -9.74
C LEU A 134 -3.35 -10.48 -8.88
N SER A 135 -3.36 -9.23 -8.38
CA SER A 135 -4.49 -8.72 -7.60
C SER A 135 -5.78 -8.69 -8.42
N ILE A 136 -5.73 -8.28 -9.69
CA ILE A 136 -6.89 -8.29 -10.58
C ILE A 136 -7.34 -9.73 -10.84
N ILE A 137 -6.41 -10.61 -11.24
CA ILE A 137 -6.71 -12.00 -11.57
C ILE A 137 -7.37 -12.72 -10.38
N PHE A 138 -6.75 -12.62 -9.19
CA PHE A 138 -7.29 -13.26 -8.00
C PHE A 138 -8.61 -12.64 -7.52
N ALA A 139 -8.83 -11.33 -7.73
CA ALA A 139 -10.10 -10.69 -7.42
C ALA A 139 -11.23 -11.22 -8.29
N PHE A 140 -10.99 -11.52 -9.58
CA PHE A 140 -11.99 -12.12 -10.45
C PHE A 140 -12.41 -13.54 -10.01
N PHE A 141 -11.58 -14.29 -9.29
CA PHE A 141 -12.02 -15.57 -8.68
C PHE A 141 -13.06 -15.39 -7.58
N TYR A 142 -13.18 -14.19 -6.97
CA TYR A 142 -14.25 -13.83 -6.04
C TYR A 142 -15.51 -13.31 -6.76
N GLY A 143 -15.47 -13.17 -8.07
CA GLY A 143 -16.57 -12.72 -8.89
C GLY A 143 -16.30 -11.43 -9.67
N LEU A 144 -17.17 -11.14 -10.63
CA LEU A 144 -17.04 -9.97 -11.52
C LEU A 144 -16.97 -8.65 -10.73
N THR A 145 -17.83 -8.50 -9.74
CA THR A 145 -17.90 -7.27 -8.91
C THR A 145 -16.60 -7.03 -8.17
N ALA A 146 -16.03 -8.05 -7.54
CA ALA A 146 -14.75 -7.94 -6.84
C ALA A 146 -13.60 -7.57 -7.80
N GLY A 147 -13.55 -8.22 -8.98
CA GLY A 147 -12.58 -7.88 -10.03
C GLY A 147 -12.68 -6.44 -10.50
N LEU A 148 -13.89 -5.96 -10.76
CA LEU A 148 -14.14 -4.57 -11.17
C LEU A 148 -13.78 -3.56 -10.08
N ILE A 149 -14.02 -3.87 -8.80
CA ILE A 149 -13.64 -2.97 -7.69
C ILE A 149 -12.13 -2.81 -7.59
N ILE A 150 -11.35 -3.89 -7.68
CA ILE A 150 -9.87 -3.80 -7.67
C ILE A 150 -9.36 -3.06 -8.90
N ALA A 151 -9.89 -3.33 -10.09
CA ALA A 151 -9.52 -2.62 -11.31
C ALA A 151 -9.80 -1.11 -11.19
N THR A 152 -10.97 -0.75 -10.66
CA THR A 152 -11.34 0.65 -10.36
C THR A 152 -10.38 1.27 -9.33
N TYR A 153 -10.06 0.55 -8.25
CA TYR A 153 -9.12 1.02 -7.24
C TYR A 153 -7.74 1.32 -7.83
N LEU A 154 -7.20 0.42 -8.64
CA LEU A 154 -5.89 0.61 -9.28
C LEU A 154 -5.91 1.79 -10.26
N SER A 155 -6.90 1.84 -11.16
CA SER A 155 -7.06 2.91 -12.14
C SER A 155 -7.22 4.28 -11.48
N MET A 156 -8.07 4.35 -10.44
CA MET A 156 -8.30 5.57 -9.68
C MET A 156 -7.02 6.06 -8.98
N ASN A 157 -6.24 5.16 -8.37
CA ASN A 157 -5.00 5.55 -7.69
C ASN A 157 -3.88 5.93 -8.67
N ILE A 158 -3.82 5.33 -9.87
CA ILE A 158 -2.92 5.77 -10.94
C ILE A 158 -3.32 7.18 -11.40
N LEU A 159 -4.60 7.43 -11.65
CA LEU A 159 -5.11 8.74 -12.02
C LEU A 159 -4.83 9.79 -10.94
N TYR A 160 -5.02 9.41 -9.67
CA TYR A 160 -4.65 10.23 -8.52
C TYR A 160 -3.18 10.63 -8.55
N SER A 161 -2.30 9.67 -8.80
CA SER A 161 -0.84 9.89 -8.80
C SER A 161 -0.39 10.83 -9.91
N LEU A 162 -1.02 10.73 -11.07
CA LEU A 162 -0.66 11.52 -12.25
C LEU A 162 -1.23 12.94 -12.20
N TYR A 163 -2.48 13.09 -11.79
CA TYR A 163 -3.23 14.35 -11.99
C TYR A 163 -3.88 14.87 -10.70
N VAL A 164 -4.65 14.03 -9.99
CA VAL A 164 -5.60 14.47 -8.96
C VAL A 164 -4.91 15.00 -7.70
N LYS A 165 -3.75 14.48 -7.35
CA LYS A 165 -2.99 14.89 -6.15
C LYS A 165 -2.64 16.38 -6.09
N ARG A 166 -2.84 17.11 -7.21
CA ARG A 166 -2.57 18.54 -7.34
C ARG A 166 -3.84 19.41 -7.24
N ILE A 167 -5.02 18.79 -7.19
CA ILE A 167 -6.32 19.49 -7.20
C ILE A 167 -6.92 19.38 -5.80
N ALA A 168 -7.04 20.54 -5.12
CA ALA A 168 -7.67 20.61 -3.80
C ALA A 168 -9.12 20.10 -3.86
N VAL A 169 -9.62 19.60 -2.73
CA VAL A 169 -10.95 18.97 -2.57
C VAL A 169 -11.03 17.63 -3.32
N LEU A 170 -10.68 17.59 -4.61
CA LEU A 170 -10.74 16.36 -5.39
C LEU A 170 -9.79 15.28 -4.82
N GLU A 171 -8.60 15.67 -4.35
CA GLU A 171 -7.69 14.74 -3.69
C GLU A 171 -8.29 14.11 -2.43
N LEU A 172 -9.05 14.89 -1.64
CA LEU A 172 -9.74 14.40 -0.44
C LEU A 172 -10.80 13.35 -0.80
N LEU A 173 -11.59 13.63 -1.84
CA LEU A 173 -12.62 12.71 -2.32
C LEU A 173 -12.02 11.41 -2.85
N PHE A 174 -10.90 11.48 -3.58
CA PHE A 174 -10.19 10.29 -4.06
C PHE A 174 -9.61 9.45 -2.92
N VAL A 175 -9.06 10.09 -1.89
CA VAL A 175 -8.60 9.38 -0.70
C VAL A 175 -9.76 8.71 0.02
N ALA A 176 -10.88 9.43 0.20
CA ALA A 176 -12.07 8.88 0.85
C ALA A 176 -12.68 7.71 0.07
N SER A 177 -12.81 7.83 -1.27
CA SER A 177 -13.33 6.75 -2.11
C SER A 177 -12.44 5.51 -2.07
N GLY A 178 -11.12 5.68 -1.91
CA GLY A 178 -10.20 4.56 -1.70
C GLY A 178 -10.52 3.72 -0.46
N PHE A 179 -11.01 4.34 0.61
CA PHE A 179 -11.49 3.59 1.79
C PHE A 179 -12.83 2.90 1.53
N GLY A 180 -13.76 3.57 0.85
CA GLY A 180 -15.03 2.97 0.43
C GLY A 180 -14.84 1.74 -0.45
N LEU A 181 -13.91 1.80 -1.43
CA LEU A 181 -13.58 0.67 -2.29
C LEU A 181 -13.01 -0.53 -1.52
N ARG A 182 -12.27 -0.30 -0.40
CA ARG A 182 -11.81 -1.39 0.47
C ARG A 182 -12.98 -2.15 1.09
N ALA A 183 -13.91 -1.41 1.67
CA ALA A 183 -15.10 -2.02 2.28
C ALA A 183 -15.98 -2.71 1.23
N ALA A 184 -16.19 -2.05 0.09
CA ALA A 184 -16.96 -2.62 -1.02
C ALA A 184 -16.33 -3.92 -1.56
N PHE A 185 -14.99 -3.96 -1.68
CA PHE A 185 -14.28 -5.16 -2.08
C PHE A 185 -14.48 -6.31 -1.08
N GLY A 186 -14.40 -6.01 0.21
CA GLY A 186 -14.66 -7.00 1.26
C GLY A 186 -16.08 -7.56 1.20
N GLY A 187 -17.09 -6.70 1.00
CA GLY A 187 -18.46 -7.12 0.79
C GLY A 187 -18.63 -8.02 -0.42
N ALA A 188 -18.08 -7.60 -1.57
CA ALA A 188 -18.15 -8.36 -2.81
C ALA A 188 -17.43 -9.73 -2.71
N ALA A 189 -16.29 -9.77 -1.99
CA ALA A 189 -15.51 -11.01 -1.81
C ALA A 189 -16.18 -12.03 -0.87
N THR A 190 -17.02 -11.55 0.04
CA THR A 190 -17.69 -12.40 1.05
C THR A 190 -19.19 -12.57 0.80
N ASP A 191 -19.68 -12.11 -0.35
CA ASP A 191 -21.10 -12.07 -0.69
C ASP A 191 -21.95 -11.38 0.40
N THR A 192 -21.36 -10.37 1.06
CA THR A 192 -22.01 -9.59 2.13
C THR A 192 -22.55 -8.29 1.55
N GLU A 193 -23.86 -8.12 1.63
CA GLU A 193 -24.50 -6.88 1.18
C GLU A 193 -24.11 -5.70 2.05
N LEU A 194 -23.73 -4.60 1.40
CA LEU A 194 -23.41 -3.34 2.05
C LEU A 194 -24.56 -2.37 1.88
N THR A 195 -25.09 -1.89 3.00
CA THR A 195 -26.10 -0.83 2.95
C THR A 195 -25.47 0.50 2.52
N VAL A 196 -26.27 1.33 1.82
CA VAL A 196 -25.85 2.69 1.43
C VAL A 196 -25.43 3.50 2.66
N VAL A 197 -26.15 3.33 3.80
CA VAL A 197 -25.86 4.00 5.05
C VAL A 197 -24.50 3.60 5.61
N PHE A 198 -24.14 2.31 5.54
CA PHE A 198 -22.82 1.84 5.96
C PHE A 198 -21.68 2.46 5.13
N LEU A 199 -21.85 2.49 3.80
CA LEU A 199 -20.88 3.15 2.90
C LEU A 199 -20.78 4.66 3.17
N PHE A 200 -21.90 5.31 3.49
CA PHE A 200 -21.92 6.73 3.88
C PHE A 200 -21.12 6.96 5.17
N VAL A 201 -21.30 6.13 6.19
CA VAL A 201 -20.51 6.20 7.45
C VAL A 201 -19.02 6.06 7.18
N ILE A 202 -18.62 5.06 6.38
CA ILE A 202 -17.20 4.87 6.00
C ILE A 202 -16.68 6.09 5.24
N SER A 203 -17.46 6.67 4.33
CA SER A 203 -17.07 7.84 3.57
C SER A 203 -16.87 9.07 4.47
N CYS A 204 -17.79 9.31 5.41
CA CYS A 204 -17.67 10.36 6.41
C CYS A 204 -16.40 10.21 7.26
N PHE A 205 -16.16 9.02 7.79
CA PHE A 205 -14.96 8.72 8.58
C PHE A 205 -13.68 8.93 7.76
N SER A 206 -13.70 8.54 6.49
CA SER A 206 -12.56 8.69 5.58
C SER A 206 -12.25 10.15 5.27
N ILE A 207 -13.28 10.98 5.05
CA ILE A 207 -13.14 12.43 4.85
C ILE A 207 -12.58 13.08 6.13
N PHE A 208 -13.05 12.67 7.30
CA PHE A 208 -12.52 13.14 8.57
C PHE A 208 -11.03 12.84 8.72
N LEU A 209 -10.60 11.59 8.47
CA LEU A 209 -9.20 11.20 8.57
C LEU A 209 -8.33 11.93 7.54
N ALA A 210 -8.80 12.05 6.30
CA ALA A 210 -8.07 12.77 5.26
C ALA A 210 -7.95 14.25 5.57
N GLY A 211 -9.04 14.90 6.02
CA GLY A 211 -9.06 16.30 6.44
C GLY A 211 -8.16 16.57 7.64
N SER A 212 -8.19 15.71 8.65
CA SER A 212 -7.32 15.77 9.83
C SER A 212 -5.84 15.73 9.43
N LYS A 213 -5.47 14.83 8.53
CA LYS A 213 -4.11 14.75 8.01
C LYS A 213 -3.70 16.05 7.29
N ARG A 214 -4.59 16.61 6.44
CA ARG A 214 -4.32 17.87 5.72
C ARG A 214 -4.21 19.06 6.67
N LEU A 215 -5.06 19.11 7.69
CA LEU A 215 -5.00 20.15 8.71
C LEU A 215 -3.68 20.07 9.49
N SER A 216 -3.23 18.88 9.85
CA SER A 216 -1.95 18.68 10.53
C SER A 216 -0.77 19.11 9.65
N GLU A 217 -0.77 18.76 8.35
CA GLU A 217 0.25 19.20 7.38
C GLU A 217 0.23 20.72 7.20
N LEU A 218 -0.94 21.38 7.23
CA LEU A 218 -1.10 22.82 7.09
C LEU A 218 -0.58 23.60 8.31
N ILE A 219 -0.74 23.04 9.51
CA ILE A 219 -0.30 23.65 10.77
C ILE A 219 1.19 23.38 11.05
N SER A 220 1.75 22.30 10.50
CA SER A 220 3.17 22.01 10.67
C SER A 220 4.03 23.10 10.05
N HIS A 221 5.05 23.57 10.79
CA HIS A 221 5.96 24.63 10.33
C HIS A 221 7.03 24.16 9.34
N ASP A 222 6.93 22.94 8.82
CA ASP A 222 7.89 22.37 7.90
C ASP A 222 7.61 22.87 6.46
N ILE A 223 8.09 24.08 6.17
CA ILE A 223 7.84 24.83 4.93
C ILE A 223 8.45 24.09 3.72
N ASP A 224 9.61 23.45 3.90
CA ASP A 224 10.35 22.81 2.79
C ASP A 224 9.70 21.50 2.29
N SER A 225 8.82 20.90 3.08
CA SER A 225 8.11 19.67 2.69
C SER A 225 6.65 19.91 2.26
N ARG A 226 6.20 21.17 2.23
CA ARG A 226 4.80 21.53 2.02
C ARG A 226 4.34 21.23 0.59
N ARG A 227 3.22 20.55 0.45
CA ARG A 227 2.61 20.30 -0.87
C ARG A 227 1.94 21.57 -1.38
N HIS A 228 2.14 21.93 -2.64
CA HIS A 228 1.49 23.07 -3.28
C HIS A 228 -0.05 23.06 -3.18
N VAL A 229 -0.67 21.87 -3.12
CA VAL A 229 -2.13 21.74 -2.97
C VAL A 229 -2.62 22.29 -1.62
N LEU A 230 -1.78 22.40 -0.59
CA LEU A 230 -2.15 22.93 0.72
C LEU A 230 -2.42 24.44 0.67
N ASP A 231 -1.87 25.16 -0.29
CA ASP A 231 -2.07 26.59 -0.47
C ASP A 231 -3.53 26.95 -0.87
N TRP A 232 -4.25 25.95 -1.40
CA TRP A 232 -5.67 26.07 -1.76
C TRP A 232 -6.63 25.72 -0.61
N TYR A 233 -6.13 25.22 0.52
CA TYR A 233 -6.95 24.90 1.68
C TYR A 233 -6.88 26.00 2.73
N SER A 234 -8.04 26.40 3.25
CA SER A 234 -8.10 27.21 4.47
C SER A 234 -8.29 26.32 5.70
N ASN A 235 -7.73 26.75 6.83
CA ASN A 235 -7.96 26.10 8.13
C ASN A 235 -9.46 25.95 8.44
N VAL A 236 -10.24 26.98 8.12
CA VAL A 236 -11.70 27.01 8.34
C VAL A 236 -12.40 25.95 7.51
N PHE A 237 -12.04 25.83 6.22
CA PHE A 237 -12.60 24.81 5.34
C PHE A 237 -12.35 23.40 5.86
N LEU A 238 -11.09 23.08 6.19
CA LEU A 238 -10.74 21.73 6.67
C LEU A 238 -11.43 21.40 8.00
N ARG A 239 -11.48 22.35 8.94
CA ARG A 239 -12.20 22.18 10.23
C ARG A 239 -13.68 21.94 10.01
N ASN A 240 -14.33 22.74 9.17
CA ASN A 240 -15.75 22.57 8.85
C ASN A 240 -16.02 21.23 8.16
N ALA A 241 -15.20 20.82 7.18
CA ALA A 241 -15.30 19.52 6.53
C ALA A 241 -15.19 18.37 7.56
N MET A 242 -14.28 18.48 8.53
CA MET A 242 -14.13 17.50 9.60
C MET A 242 -15.34 17.48 10.54
N ILE A 243 -15.88 18.64 10.92
CA ILE A 243 -17.08 18.72 11.79
C ILE A 243 -18.28 18.10 11.07
N VAL A 244 -18.55 18.52 9.83
CA VAL A 244 -19.68 18.02 9.03
C VAL A 244 -19.56 16.50 8.82
N SER A 245 -18.37 16.01 8.47
CA SER A 245 -18.17 14.58 8.28
C SER A 245 -18.28 13.79 9.59
N SER A 246 -17.82 14.33 10.73
CA SER A 246 -18.02 13.69 12.03
C SER A 246 -19.50 13.61 12.42
N CYS A 247 -20.22 14.72 12.31
CA CYS A 247 -21.66 14.75 12.61
C CYS A 247 -22.44 13.82 11.67
N GLY A 248 -22.15 13.87 10.37
CA GLY A 248 -22.76 12.98 9.39
C GLY A 248 -22.45 11.51 9.66
N GLY A 249 -21.20 11.20 10.03
CA GLY A 249 -20.79 9.85 10.41
C GLY A 249 -21.52 9.33 11.65
N ILE A 250 -21.65 10.15 12.70
CA ILE A 250 -22.39 9.77 13.91
C ILE A 250 -23.87 9.54 13.60
N VAL A 251 -24.52 10.48 12.92
CA VAL A 251 -25.93 10.34 12.53
C VAL A 251 -26.13 9.11 11.64
N GLY A 252 -25.29 8.95 10.62
CA GLY A 252 -25.34 7.77 9.75
C GLY A 252 -25.15 6.46 10.52
N TYR A 253 -24.22 6.41 11.47
CA TYR A 253 -24.03 5.23 12.32
C TYR A 253 -25.26 4.92 13.17
N LEU A 254 -25.90 5.94 13.78
CA LEU A 254 -27.12 5.74 14.54
C LEU A 254 -28.27 5.22 13.66
N VAL A 255 -28.44 5.77 12.45
CA VAL A 255 -29.42 5.28 11.48
C VAL A 255 -29.13 3.82 11.08
N TRP A 256 -27.88 3.51 10.75
CA TRP A 256 -27.47 2.15 10.41
C TRP A 256 -27.72 1.18 11.57
N PHE A 257 -27.40 1.59 12.79
CA PHE A 257 -27.63 0.77 14.00
C PHE A 257 -29.13 0.47 14.21
N VAL A 258 -29.98 1.47 14.09
CA VAL A 258 -31.44 1.28 14.20
C VAL A 258 -31.99 0.37 13.10
N GLN A 259 -31.50 0.53 11.86
CA GLN A 259 -31.93 -0.30 10.73
C GLN A 259 -31.46 -1.74 10.84
N SER A 260 -30.25 -1.98 11.34
CA SER A 260 -29.69 -3.32 11.46
C SER A 260 -30.35 -4.17 12.54
N SER A 261 -31.10 -3.58 13.47
CA SER A 261 -31.91 -4.21 14.53
C SER A 261 -31.27 -5.39 15.30
N ASN A 262 -30.02 -5.66 15.08
CA ASN A 262 -29.28 -6.76 15.70
C ASN A 262 -28.61 -6.26 16.98
N ILE A 263 -29.36 -6.30 18.10
CA ILE A 263 -28.87 -5.98 19.47
C ILE A 263 -27.55 -6.72 19.79
N ASN A 264 -27.31 -7.86 19.17
CA ASN A 264 -26.07 -8.63 19.37
C ASN A 264 -24.80 -7.92 18.85
N LEU A 265 -24.92 -6.96 17.93
CA LEU A 265 -23.77 -6.22 17.41
C LEU A 265 -23.28 -5.13 18.38
N PHE A 266 -24.16 -4.66 19.27
CA PHE A 266 -23.81 -3.66 20.29
C PHE A 266 -22.75 -4.18 21.28
N LEU A 267 -22.76 -5.48 21.55
CA LEU A 267 -21.80 -6.16 22.46
C LEU A 267 -20.40 -6.37 21.83
N VAL A 268 -20.28 -6.26 20.52
CA VAL A 268 -18.99 -6.47 19.82
C VAL A 268 -18.21 -5.16 19.63
N VAL A 269 -18.87 -4.00 19.81
CA VAL A 269 -18.27 -2.67 19.57
C VAL A 269 -17.90 -1.95 20.89
N ILE A 270 -18.29 -2.51 22.04
CA ILE A 270 -17.84 -2.12 23.37
C ILE A 270 -16.75 -3.07 23.85
#